data_7ffefc9f43ca7c2829a9c1a4f188bea5
#
_entry.id   7ffefc9f43ca7c2829a9c1a4f188bea5
#
_cell.length_a   1.000
_cell.length_b   1.000
_cell.length_c   1.000
_cell.angle_alpha   90.00
_cell.angle_beta   90.00
_cell.angle_gamma   90.00
#
_symmetry.space_group_name_H-M   'P 1'
#
loop_
_entity.id
_entity.type
_entity.pdbx_description
1 polymer ?
#
loop_
_entity_poly.entity_id
_entity_poly.type
_entity_poly.pdbx_seq_one_letter_code
_entity_poly.pdbx_strand_id
1 'polypeptide(L)'
;LIRTTIHSCDFSSESYTYVSDEDKALGTFNIDHDKKHRIPLIKKIIETAGGKIPLYVSPWSPPAFMKDSKNMLRGGKLLPEFYPSWAQYYTKFIKAYEGLDIPIWGLTVQNEPMATQTWESCIYTAEEERDFLKNHLGPTLKKEGLGDKKIIVWDHNRDLINHRAEVILSDPEASQYVWGIGFHWYETWTGGEPMFSNLDQVHESYPDKNLIFTEGCNEKFDSTRYQYWPNAERYGKSMINDFNQGTVAWTDWNLLLDETGGPNHVNNLCFAPVHADTRTGELIFTPSYYYIGHFSKFIRPNAKRVSTAPSRSALLSTSFLNENGTMVTVVMNMTNKPVTYKLY
;
A
#
# COMPACT_ATOMS: atom_id res chain seq x y z
N LEU A 1 3.75 4.87 -9.04
CA LEU A 1 2.86 3.82 -8.54
C LEU A 1 1.78 4.45 -7.69
N ILE A 2 0.52 4.06 -7.88
CA ILE A 2 -0.64 4.54 -7.12
C ILE A 2 -1.33 3.35 -6.48
N ARG A 3 -1.84 3.52 -5.26
CA ARG A 3 -2.74 2.60 -4.58
C ARG A 3 -4.12 3.23 -4.45
N THR A 4 -5.18 2.45 -4.67
CA THR A 4 -6.56 2.83 -4.34
C THR A 4 -7.31 1.67 -3.73
N THR A 5 -8.50 1.93 -3.19
CA THR A 5 -9.27 0.92 -2.46
C THR A 5 -10.31 0.24 -3.36
N ILE A 6 -10.59 -1.03 -3.09
CA ILE A 6 -11.82 -1.68 -3.57
C ILE A 6 -12.90 -1.29 -2.56
N HIS A 7 -13.88 -0.50 -2.98
CA HIS A 7 -14.92 0.18 -2.20
C HIS A 7 -14.39 0.99 -1.01
N SER A 8 -15.10 1.02 0.13
CA SER A 8 -14.76 1.89 1.26
C SER A 8 -13.57 1.43 2.08
N CYS A 9 -12.93 2.39 2.71
CA CYS A 9 -11.96 2.27 3.78
C CYS A 9 -12.23 3.41 4.79
N ASP A 10 -11.45 3.52 5.84
CA ASP A 10 -11.57 4.57 6.84
C ASP A 10 -11.53 6.00 6.26
N PHE A 11 -10.72 6.25 5.22
CA PHE A 11 -10.64 7.55 4.51
C PHE A 11 -11.73 7.75 3.45
N SER A 12 -12.75 6.93 3.43
CA SER A 12 -13.98 7.20 2.68
C SER A 12 -14.91 8.12 3.49
N SER A 13 -15.87 8.75 2.85
CA SER A 13 -16.90 9.56 3.53
C SER A 13 -17.92 8.72 4.29
N GLU A 14 -18.05 7.45 3.92
CA GLU A 14 -18.99 6.48 4.48
C GLU A 14 -18.56 5.05 4.13
N SER A 15 -19.10 4.06 4.84
CA SER A 15 -19.00 2.65 4.42
C SER A 15 -19.92 2.38 3.23
N TYR A 16 -19.39 1.78 2.18
CA TYR A 16 -20.16 1.39 0.99
C TYR A 16 -19.56 0.17 0.30
N THR A 17 -20.39 -0.52 -0.50
CA THR A 17 -19.98 -1.63 -1.36
C THR A 17 -20.52 -1.41 -2.77
N TYR A 18 -20.06 -2.25 -3.72
CA TYR A 18 -20.54 -2.17 -5.11
C TYR A 18 -21.72 -3.10 -5.40
N VAL A 19 -22.24 -3.80 -4.41
CA VAL A 19 -23.37 -4.73 -4.53
C VAL A 19 -24.41 -4.44 -3.45
N SER A 20 -25.67 -4.78 -3.75
CA SER A 20 -26.72 -4.78 -2.74
C SER A 20 -26.51 -5.89 -1.71
N ASP A 21 -27.09 -5.73 -0.54
CA ASP A 21 -27.05 -6.75 0.51
C ASP A 21 -27.56 -8.09 0.00
N GLU A 22 -26.91 -9.16 0.43
CA GLU A 22 -27.21 -10.56 0.11
C GLU A 22 -27.09 -10.96 -1.38
N ASP A 23 -26.61 -10.07 -2.25
CA ASP A 23 -26.36 -10.40 -3.66
C ASP A 23 -25.10 -11.25 -3.86
N LYS A 24 -25.20 -12.53 -3.52
CA LYS A 24 -24.13 -13.51 -3.71
C LYS A 24 -23.71 -13.68 -5.18
N ALA A 25 -24.62 -13.47 -6.11
CA ALA A 25 -24.36 -13.61 -7.54
C ALA A 25 -23.69 -12.37 -8.16
N LEU A 26 -23.57 -11.28 -7.40
CA LEU A 26 -23.03 -10.00 -7.82
C LEU A 26 -23.76 -9.40 -9.05
N GLY A 27 -25.06 -9.65 -9.15
CA GLY A 27 -25.91 -9.17 -10.27
C GLY A 27 -26.13 -7.66 -10.22
N THR A 28 -26.10 -7.07 -9.02
CA THR A 28 -26.27 -5.62 -8.79
C THR A 28 -24.97 -4.84 -8.82
N PHE A 29 -23.85 -5.51 -9.13
CA PHE A 29 -22.51 -4.88 -9.06
C PHE A 29 -22.43 -3.62 -9.93
N ASN A 30 -22.11 -2.49 -9.30
CA ASN A 30 -21.84 -1.23 -10.00
C ASN A 30 -20.84 -0.37 -9.20
N ILE A 31 -20.11 0.49 -9.90
CA ILE A 31 -19.10 1.39 -9.34
C ILE A 31 -19.53 2.86 -9.35
N ASP A 32 -20.84 3.13 -9.38
CA ASP A 32 -21.36 4.49 -9.53
C ASP A 32 -20.96 5.43 -8.39
N HIS A 33 -20.73 4.88 -7.21
CA HIS A 33 -20.20 5.65 -6.09
C HIS A 33 -18.84 6.29 -6.45
N ASP A 34 -17.94 5.52 -7.06
CA ASP A 34 -16.59 5.99 -7.39
C ASP A 34 -16.57 6.99 -8.56
N LYS A 35 -17.57 6.95 -9.42
CA LYS A 35 -17.70 7.89 -10.55
C LYS A 35 -17.87 9.34 -10.11
N LYS A 36 -18.30 9.59 -8.88
CA LYS A 36 -18.52 10.95 -8.37
C LYS A 36 -17.20 11.71 -8.16
N HIS A 37 -16.21 11.07 -7.56
CA HIS A 37 -14.97 11.74 -7.15
C HIS A 37 -13.71 10.93 -7.44
N ARG A 38 -13.66 9.65 -7.08
CA ARG A 38 -12.46 8.81 -7.16
C ARG A 38 -11.98 8.62 -8.59
N ILE A 39 -12.85 8.19 -9.48
CA ILE A 39 -12.52 7.96 -10.89
C ILE A 39 -12.07 9.24 -11.60
N PRO A 40 -12.76 10.39 -11.48
CA PRO A 40 -12.28 11.65 -12.04
C PRO A 40 -10.89 12.07 -11.53
N LEU A 41 -10.63 11.90 -10.23
CA LEU A 41 -9.31 12.19 -9.65
C LEU A 41 -8.22 11.28 -10.21
N ILE A 42 -8.44 9.97 -10.26
CA ILE A 42 -7.49 9.00 -10.81
C ILE A 42 -7.17 9.33 -12.28
N LYS A 43 -8.19 9.61 -13.09
CA LYS A 43 -8.00 10.01 -14.50
C LYS A 43 -7.17 11.28 -14.62
N LYS A 44 -7.41 12.27 -13.76
CA LYS A 44 -6.64 13.52 -13.75
C LYS A 44 -5.17 13.29 -13.36
N ILE A 45 -4.91 12.41 -12.40
CA ILE A 45 -3.55 12.02 -11.99
C ILE A 45 -2.84 11.33 -13.17
N ILE A 46 -3.49 10.35 -13.81
CA ILE A 46 -2.93 9.61 -14.97
C ILE A 46 -2.62 10.57 -16.12
N GLU A 47 -3.54 11.47 -16.46
CA GLU A 47 -3.34 12.51 -17.48
C GLU A 47 -2.14 13.39 -17.16
N THR A 48 -2.08 13.92 -15.92
CA THR A 48 -1.01 14.81 -15.46
C THR A 48 0.36 14.13 -15.48
N ALA A 49 0.40 12.84 -15.23
CA ALA A 49 1.62 12.03 -15.26
C ALA A 49 2.04 11.57 -16.66
N GLY A 50 1.33 11.96 -17.72
CA GLY A 50 1.62 11.55 -19.10
C GLY A 50 1.12 10.17 -19.46
N GLY A 51 0.14 9.63 -18.77
CA GLY A 51 -0.63 8.44 -19.15
C GLY A 51 -0.09 7.09 -18.69
N LYS A 52 1.00 7.04 -17.92
CA LYS A 52 1.65 5.76 -17.56
C LYS A 52 1.99 5.69 -16.07
N ILE A 53 0.98 5.51 -15.22
CA ILE A 53 1.21 5.22 -13.81
C ILE A 53 0.61 3.84 -13.48
N PRO A 54 1.40 2.88 -13.00
CA PRO A 54 0.85 1.64 -12.48
C PRO A 54 -0.09 1.92 -11.29
N LEU A 55 -1.30 1.35 -11.33
CA LEU A 55 -2.31 1.43 -10.27
C LEU A 55 -2.59 0.04 -9.72
N TYR A 56 -2.44 -0.14 -8.42
CA TYR A 56 -2.89 -1.36 -7.75
C TYR A 56 -3.98 -1.06 -6.71
N VAL A 57 -4.73 -2.10 -6.37
CA VAL A 57 -5.94 -1.97 -5.58
C VAL A 57 -5.94 -2.90 -4.38
N SER A 58 -6.50 -2.45 -3.27
CA SER A 58 -6.58 -3.21 -2.03
C SER A 58 -7.99 -3.13 -1.43
N PRO A 59 -8.58 -4.25 -0.97
CA PRO A 59 -9.81 -4.24 -0.19
C PRO A 59 -9.51 -4.12 1.30
N TRP A 60 -10.35 -3.43 2.04
CA TRP A 60 -10.33 -3.36 3.50
C TRP A 60 -11.25 -4.40 4.14
N SER A 61 -12.39 -4.67 3.52
CA SER A 61 -13.35 -5.68 3.98
C SER A 61 -14.19 -6.19 2.82
N PRO A 62 -14.60 -7.46 2.80
CA PRO A 62 -15.73 -7.89 1.98
C PRO A 62 -17.03 -7.19 2.44
N PRO A 63 -18.09 -7.18 1.58
CA PRO A 63 -19.42 -6.77 2.01
C PRO A 63 -19.88 -7.49 3.28
N ALA A 64 -20.64 -6.79 4.13
CA ALA A 64 -21.04 -7.29 5.45
C ALA A 64 -21.70 -8.67 5.43
N PHE A 65 -22.55 -8.93 4.44
CA PHE A 65 -23.25 -10.22 4.32
C PHE A 65 -22.34 -11.41 4.00
N MET A 66 -21.14 -11.16 3.48
CA MET A 66 -20.12 -12.21 3.20
C MET A 66 -19.29 -12.58 4.43
N LYS A 67 -19.44 -11.88 5.55
CA LYS A 67 -18.63 -12.07 6.76
C LYS A 67 -19.41 -12.73 7.87
N ASP A 68 -18.70 -13.44 8.73
CA ASP A 68 -19.23 -14.06 9.95
C ASP A 68 -19.81 -13.02 10.92
N SER A 69 -19.16 -11.86 11.03
CA SER A 69 -19.57 -10.74 11.88
C SER A 69 -20.77 -9.94 11.33
N LYS A 70 -21.18 -10.15 10.08
CA LYS A 70 -22.20 -9.36 9.38
C LYS A 70 -21.95 -7.84 9.43
N ASN A 71 -20.68 -7.45 9.52
CA ASN A 71 -20.24 -6.07 9.62
C ASN A 71 -18.93 -5.89 8.83
N MET A 72 -18.81 -4.81 8.08
CA MET A 72 -17.57 -4.49 7.37
C MET A 72 -16.47 -4.01 8.32
N LEU A 73 -16.84 -3.36 9.43
CA LEU A 73 -15.93 -2.82 10.44
C LEU A 73 -15.58 -3.91 11.47
N ARG A 74 -14.50 -3.68 12.22
CA ARG A 74 -14.12 -4.43 13.42
C ARG A 74 -13.74 -5.89 13.16
N GLY A 75 -12.99 -6.16 12.10
CA GLY A 75 -12.48 -7.50 11.80
C GLY A 75 -13.57 -8.44 11.28
N GLY A 76 -13.67 -9.62 11.84
CA GLY A 76 -14.48 -10.71 11.30
C GLY A 76 -13.79 -11.43 10.15
N LYS A 77 -14.32 -12.55 9.71
CA LYS A 77 -13.76 -13.41 8.66
C LYS A 77 -14.70 -13.54 7.48
N LEU A 78 -14.14 -13.64 6.29
CA LEU A 78 -14.88 -14.05 5.10
C LEU A 78 -15.40 -15.48 5.28
N LEU A 79 -16.69 -15.69 5.07
CA LEU A 79 -17.30 -17.02 5.14
C LEU A 79 -16.93 -17.86 3.91
N PRO A 80 -16.59 -19.15 4.08
CA PRO A 80 -16.14 -20.01 2.97
C PRO A 80 -17.10 -20.10 1.80
N GLU A 81 -18.40 -20.07 2.05
CA GLU A 81 -19.43 -20.10 0.99
C GLU A 81 -19.40 -18.86 0.08
N PHE A 82 -18.71 -17.78 0.47
CA PHE A 82 -18.54 -16.58 -0.33
C PHE A 82 -17.17 -16.45 -0.98
N TYR A 83 -16.23 -17.35 -0.77
CA TYR A 83 -14.92 -17.30 -1.41
C TYR A 83 -15.00 -17.15 -2.94
N PRO A 84 -15.83 -17.93 -3.66
CA PRO A 84 -15.99 -17.74 -5.10
C PRO A 84 -16.56 -16.36 -5.47
N SER A 85 -17.57 -15.89 -4.73
CA SER A 85 -18.20 -14.58 -4.98
C SER A 85 -17.22 -13.45 -4.73
N TRP A 86 -16.43 -13.53 -3.65
CA TRP A 86 -15.42 -12.52 -3.33
C TRP A 86 -14.31 -12.49 -4.39
N ALA A 87 -13.82 -13.63 -4.87
CA ALA A 87 -12.89 -13.68 -5.99
C ALA A 87 -13.45 -13.05 -7.27
N GLN A 88 -14.73 -13.29 -7.57
CA GLN A 88 -15.43 -12.66 -8.69
C GLN A 88 -15.62 -11.14 -8.49
N TYR A 89 -15.75 -10.67 -7.27
CA TYR A 89 -15.87 -9.24 -6.96
C TYR A 89 -14.63 -8.46 -7.41
N TYR A 90 -13.43 -9.01 -7.19
CA TYR A 90 -12.19 -8.42 -7.71
C TYR A 90 -12.19 -8.33 -9.24
N THR A 91 -12.62 -9.38 -9.93
CA THR A 91 -12.62 -9.38 -11.39
C THR A 91 -13.60 -8.36 -11.96
N LYS A 92 -14.79 -8.23 -11.36
CA LYS A 92 -15.77 -7.23 -11.74
C LYS A 92 -15.24 -5.81 -11.52
N PHE A 93 -14.58 -5.56 -10.39
CA PHE A 93 -13.97 -4.28 -10.11
C PHE A 93 -12.88 -3.92 -11.14
N ILE A 94 -11.94 -4.84 -11.38
CA ILE A 94 -10.85 -4.62 -12.35
C ILE A 94 -11.43 -4.32 -13.73
N LYS A 95 -12.36 -5.15 -14.23
CA LYS A 95 -12.99 -4.95 -15.55
C LYS A 95 -13.75 -3.65 -15.63
N ALA A 96 -14.44 -3.24 -14.54
CA ALA A 96 -15.19 -1.97 -14.51
C ALA A 96 -14.26 -0.75 -14.59
N TYR A 97 -13.10 -0.78 -13.93
CA TYR A 97 -12.12 0.30 -14.02
C TYR A 97 -11.41 0.32 -15.36
N GLU A 98 -11.00 -0.85 -15.88
CA GLU A 98 -10.36 -0.96 -17.19
C GLU A 98 -11.31 -0.55 -18.32
N GLY A 99 -12.61 -0.84 -18.18
CA GLY A 99 -13.67 -0.35 -19.08
C GLY A 99 -13.84 1.18 -19.08
N LEU A 100 -13.22 1.87 -18.13
CA LEU A 100 -13.16 3.34 -18.06
C LEU A 100 -11.75 3.90 -18.39
N ASP A 101 -10.89 3.11 -19.05
CA ASP A 101 -9.52 3.46 -19.40
C ASP A 101 -8.61 3.71 -18.18
N ILE A 102 -8.88 3.03 -17.06
CA ILE A 102 -8.05 3.02 -15.87
C ILE A 102 -7.41 1.63 -15.72
N PRO A 103 -6.21 1.41 -16.26
CA PRO A 103 -5.57 0.10 -16.22
C PRO A 103 -5.16 -0.27 -14.80
N ILE A 104 -5.56 -1.45 -14.36
CA ILE A 104 -5.15 -2.02 -13.07
C ILE A 104 -3.90 -2.89 -13.28
N TRP A 105 -2.82 -2.53 -12.65
CA TRP A 105 -1.54 -3.25 -12.70
C TRP A 105 -1.52 -4.46 -11.75
N GLY A 106 -2.09 -4.30 -10.55
CA GLY A 106 -2.04 -5.34 -9.52
C GLY A 106 -3.08 -5.14 -8.43
N LEU A 107 -3.05 -6.04 -7.46
CA LEU A 107 -3.97 -6.04 -6.30
C LEU A 107 -3.29 -6.65 -5.08
N THR A 108 -3.74 -6.27 -3.89
CA THR A 108 -3.44 -7.02 -2.67
C THR A 108 -4.60 -7.95 -2.32
N VAL A 109 -4.30 -9.08 -1.67
CA VAL A 109 -5.36 -10.03 -1.27
C VAL A 109 -6.25 -9.42 -0.19
N GLN A 110 -5.66 -8.73 0.79
CA GLN A 110 -6.39 -8.07 1.87
C GLN A 110 -5.49 -7.01 2.50
N ASN A 111 -6.01 -5.81 2.73
CA ASN A 111 -5.33 -4.83 3.58
C ASN A 111 -5.33 -5.30 5.03
N GLU A 112 -4.15 -5.31 5.65
CA GLU A 112 -3.94 -5.61 7.08
C GLU A 112 -4.72 -6.84 7.60
N PRO A 113 -4.45 -8.05 7.07
CA PRO A 113 -5.25 -9.24 7.36
C PRO A 113 -5.18 -9.75 8.81
N MET A 114 -4.45 -9.08 9.69
CA MET A 114 -4.43 -9.37 11.13
C MET A 114 -4.94 -8.22 12.01
N ALA A 115 -5.34 -7.10 11.40
CA ALA A 115 -5.82 -5.96 12.15
C ALA A 115 -7.34 -5.97 12.33
N THR A 116 -7.78 -5.97 13.58
CA THR A 116 -9.18 -5.70 13.95
C THR A 116 -9.34 -4.22 14.23
N GLN A 117 -9.68 -3.47 13.20
CA GLN A 117 -9.76 -2.02 13.26
C GLN A 117 -11.19 -1.53 13.57
N THR A 118 -11.34 -0.28 14.02
CA THR A 118 -12.66 0.35 14.20
C THR A 118 -13.34 0.70 12.88
N TRP A 119 -12.64 0.59 11.79
CA TRP A 119 -13.07 0.76 10.41
C TRP A 119 -13.16 -0.57 9.67
N GLU A 120 -13.34 -0.52 8.34
CA GLU A 120 -13.38 -1.69 7.47
C GLU A 120 -12.12 -2.54 7.68
N SER A 121 -12.32 -3.81 8.00
CA SER A 121 -11.22 -4.75 8.21
C SER A 121 -11.73 -6.20 8.09
N CYS A 122 -10.86 -7.10 7.72
CA CYS A 122 -11.16 -8.52 7.60
C CYS A 122 -9.94 -9.36 7.97
N ILE A 123 -10.14 -10.37 8.80
CA ILE A 123 -9.06 -11.19 9.32
C ILE A 123 -8.85 -12.43 8.44
N TYR A 124 -7.60 -12.69 8.09
CA TYR A 124 -7.13 -13.93 7.49
C TYR A 124 -5.93 -14.45 8.28
N THR A 125 -5.90 -15.72 8.63
CA THR A 125 -4.64 -16.37 8.99
C THR A 125 -3.75 -16.47 7.75
N ALA A 126 -2.49 -16.86 7.92
CA ALA A 126 -1.60 -17.05 6.77
C ALA A 126 -2.11 -18.16 5.85
N GLU A 127 -2.65 -19.23 6.44
CA GLU A 127 -3.24 -20.37 5.73
C GLU A 127 -4.54 -19.98 5.01
N GLU A 128 -5.40 -19.18 5.65
CA GLU A 128 -6.66 -18.70 5.02
C GLU A 128 -6.36 -17.79 3.82
N GLU A 129 -5.37 -16.91 3.92
CA GLU A 129 -4.92 -16.07 2.82
C GLU A 129 -4.34 -16.90 1.67
N ARG A 130 -3.44 -17.86 2.00
CA ARG A 130 -2.88 -18.83 1.04
C ARG A 130 -3.98 -19.61 0.32
N ASP A 131 -4.91 -20.17 1.06
CA ASP A 131 -5.94 -21.07 0.52
C ASP A 131 -6.98 -20.29 -0.31
N PHE A 132 -7.35 -19.08 0.10
CA PHE A 132 -8.17 -18.19 -0.71
C PHE A 132 -7.48 -17.79 -2.02
N LEU A 133 -6.19 -17.45 -1.96
CA LEU A 133 -5.39 -17.13 -3.14
C LEU A 133 -5.31 -18.32 -4.10
N LYS A 134 -4.90 -19.49 -3.57
CA LYS A 134 -4.64 -20.69 -4.35
C LYS A 134 -5.89 -21.27 -5.00
N ASN A 135 -6.97 -21.38 -4.22
CA ASN A 135 -8.16 -22.12 -4.64
C ASN A 135 -9.24 -21.24 -5.30
N HIS A 136 -9.19 -19.93 -5.08
CA HIS A 136 -10.25 -19.03 -5.54
C HIS A 136 -9.73 -17.82 -6.32
N LEU A 137 -8.95 -16.91 -5.72
CA LEU A 137 -8.59 -15.65 -6.36
C LEU A 137 -7.71 -15.86 -7.61
N GLY A 138 -6.60 -16.59 -7.49
CA GLY A 138 -5.67 -16.83 -8.60
C GLY A 138 -6.33 -17.53 -9.78
N PRO A 139 -7.00 -18.69 -9.56
CA PRO A 139 -7.73 -19.38 -10.62
C PRO A 139 -8.83 -18.52 -11.26
N THR A 140 -9.56 -17.73 -10.48
CA THR A 140 -10.63 -16.87 -10.99
C THR A 140 -10.05 -15.75 -11.88
N LEU A 141 -9.01 -15.06 -11.44
CA LEU A 141 -8.34 -14.04 -12.27
C LEU A 141 -7.82 -14.64 -13.58
N LYS A 142 -7.18 -15.81 -13.52
CA LYS A 142 -6.69 -16.49 -14.72
C LYS A 142 -7.83 -16.86 -15.68
N LYS A 143 -8.92 -17.40 -15.17
CA LYS A 143 -10.12 -17.78 -15.96
C LYS A 143 -10.77 -16.56 -16.63
N GLU A 144 -10.77 -15.42 -15.93
CA GLU A 144 -11.38 -14.18 -16.41
C GLU A 144 -10.48 -13.35 -17.33
N GLY A 145 -9.29 -13.87 -17.69
CA GLY A 145 -8.33 -13.20 -18.58
C GLY A 145 -7.49 -12.13 -17.89
N LEU A 146 -7.42 -12.16 -16.55
CA LEU A 146 -6.70 -11.20 -15.71
C LEU A 146 -5.47 -11.84 -15.04
N GLY A 147 -4.94 -12.93 -15.58
CA GLY A 147 -3.81 -13.66 -15.00
C GLY A 147 -2.46 -12.92 -15.08
N ASP A 148 -2.39 -11.78 -15.76
CA ASP A 148 -1.24 -10.89 -15.83
C ASP A 148 -1.14 -9.92 -14.64
N LYS A 149 -2.22 -9.77 -13.87
CA LYS A 149 -2.28 -8.86 -12.72
C LYS A 149 -1.32 -9.30 -11.62
N LYS A 150 -0.61 -8.34 -11.04
CA LYS A 150 0.37 -8.60 -9.98
C LYS A 150 -0.32 -8.77 -8.65
N ILE A 151 -0.32 -9.99 -8.11
CA ILE A 151 -0.92 -10.27 -6.80
C ILE A 151 0.12 -10.08 -5.72
N ILE A 152 -0.23 -9.27 -4.74
CA ILE A 152 0.57 -8.93 -3.57
C ILE A 152 -0.12 -9.56 -2.36
N VAL A 153 0.63 -10.28 -1.54
CA VAL A 153 0.15 -10.92 -0.32
C VAL A 153 0.62 -10.18 0.91
N TRP A 154 0.06 -10.48 2.07
CA TRP A 154 0.33 -9.91 3.37
C TRP A 154 -0.21 -8.47 3.52
N ASP A 155 0.42 -7.47 2.91
CA ASP A 155 -0.06 -6.09 2.94
C ASP A 155 -0.28 -5.57 4.39
N HIS A 156 0.69 -5.84 5.30
CA HIS A 156 0.65 -5.46 6.71
C HIS A 156 2.08 -5.27 7.25
N ASN A 157 2.27 -5.13 8.57
CA ASN A 157 3.52 -4.71 9.19
C ASN A 157 4.70 -5.68 8.98
N ARG A 158 5.95 -5.16 9.11
CA ARG A 158 7.18 -5.95 8.95
C ARG A 158 7.35 -7.05 9.98
N ASP A 159 6.68 -6.97 11.13
CA ASP A 159 6.88 -7.88 12.27
C ASP A 159 6.60 -9.36 11.96
N LEU A 160 5.53 -9.65 11.21
CA LEU A 160 5.13 -11.01 10.87
C LEU A 160 5.36 -11.39 9.40
N ILE A 161 6.07 -10.56 8.63
CA ILE A 161 6.26 -10.77 7.20
C ILE A 161 6.96 -12.11 6.89
N ASN A 162 7.92 -12.54 7.71
CA ASN A 162 8.62 -13.82 7.52
C ASN A 162 7.67 -15.00 7.61
N HIS A 163 6.85 -15.06 8.65
CA HIS A 163 5.87 -16.12 8.83
C HIS A 163 4.85 -16.16 7.68
N ARG A 164 4.34 -14.98 7.28
CA ARG A 164 3.38 -14.88 6.18
C ARG A 164 3.98 -15.30 4.84
N ALA A 165 5.19 -14.85 4.55
CA ALA A 165 5.92 -15.26 3.36
C ALA A 165 6.16 -16.77 3.35
N GLU A 166 6.62 -17.35 4.46
CA GLU A 166 6.88 -18.79 4.56
C GLU A 166 5.62 -19.62 4.28
N VAL A 167 4.50 -19.34 4.96
CA VAL A 167 3.27 -20.13 4.79
C VAL A 167 2.71 -20.03 3.37
N ILE A 168 2.77 -18.87 2.73
CA ILE A 168 2.18 -18.66 1.41
C ILE A 168 3.14 -19.13 0.30
N LEU A 169 4.42 -18.80 0.39
CA LEU A 169 5.38 -19.02 -0.70
C LEU A 169 5.99 -20.40 -0.71
N SER A 170 6.02 -21.12 0.41
CA SER A 170 6.43 -22.53 0.45
C SER A 170 5.42 -23.48 -0.19
N ASP A 171 4.18 -23.01 -0.42
CA ASP A 171 3.19 -23.76 -1.21
C ASP A 171 3.31 -23.36 -2.69
N PRO A 172 3.82 -24.26 -3.58
CA PRO A 172 4.03 -23.94 -5.00
C PRO A 172 2.74 -23.57 -5.74
N GLU A 173 1.58 -24.15 -5.31
CA GLU A 173 0.29 -23.88 -5.93
C GLU A 173 -0.22 -22.46 -5.58
N ALA A 174 0.15 -21.92 -4.44
CA ALA A 174 -0.12 -20.52 -4.07
C ALA A 174 0.95 -19.59 -4.67
N SER A 175 2.21 -19.93 -4.49
CA SER A 175 3.37 -19.11 -4.88
C SER A 175 3.37 -18.73 -6.36
N GLN A 176 2.87 -19.60 -7.25
CA GLN A 176 2.77 -19.32 -8.69
C GLN A 176 1.94 -18.07 -9.02
N TYR A 177 1.01 -17.67 -8.15
CA TYR A 177 0.16 -16.48 -8.34
C TYR A 177 0.78 -15.22 -7.72
N VAL A 178 1.75 -15.36 -6.81
CA VAL A 178 2.32 -14.25 -6.06
C VAL A 178 3.39 -13.52 -6.86
N TRP A 179 3.19 -12.25 -7.13
CA TRP A 179 4.20 -11.34 -7.66
C TRP A 179 5.14 -10.83 -6.57
N GLY A 180 4.60 -10.55 -5.38
CA GLY A 180 5.38 -10.00 -4.29
C GLY A 180 4.63 -9.94 -2.96
N ILE A 181 5.34 -9.46 -1.94
CA ILE A 181 4.87 -9.31 -0.57
C ILE A 181 4.80 -7.82 -0.26
N GLY A 182 3.61 -7.36 0.14
CA GLY A 182 3.36 -6.00 0.58
C GLY A 182 3.65 -5.84 2.06
N PHE A 183 4.15 -4.66 2.47
CA PHE A 183 4.35 -4.39 3.89
C PHE A 183 4.10 -2.94 4.26
N HIS A 184 3.80 -2.70 5.56
CA HIS A 184 3.55 -1.43 6.22
C HIS A 184 4.60 -1.18 7.30
N TRP A 185 4.51 -0.04 8.01
CA TRP A 185 5.46 0.36 9.04
C TRP A 185 4.85 0.59 10.43
N TYR A 186 3.68 0.03 10.68
CA TYR A 186 2.94 0.31 11.93
C TYR A 186 3.30 -0.63 13.08
N GLU A 187 4.27 -1.52 12.94
CA GLU A 187 4.76 -2.37 14.03
C GLU A 187 5.24 -1.57 15.24
N THR A 188 5.59 -0.31 15.06
CA THR A 188 5.99 0.60 16.13
C THR A 188 4.84 1.09 17.02
N TRP A 189 3.59 0.84 16.65
CA TRP A 189 2.41 1.19 17.46
C TRP A 189 2.41 0.57 18.87
N THR A 190 2.97 -0.62 18.99
CA THR A 190 3.12 -1.35 20.25
C THR A 190 4.40 -1.01 21.00
N GLY A 191 5.15 0.00 20.55
CA GLY A 191 6.45 0.38 21.11
C GLY A 191 7.61 -0.48 20.61
N GLY A 192 7.39 -1.29 19.55
CA GLY A 192 8.44 -2.06 18.89
C GLY A 192 9.36 -1.18 18.03
N GLU A 193 10.57 -1.68 17.77
CA GLU A 193 11.49 -1.07 16.81
C GLU A 193 11.14 -1.49 15.38
N PRO A 194 11.45 -0.67 14.36
CA PRO A 194 11.28 -1.06 12.96
C PRO A 194 12.08 -2.32 12.62
N MET A 195 11.40 -3.35 12.13
CA MET A 195 12.00 -4.67 11.88
C MET A 195 12.51 -4.80 10.44
N PHE A 196 13.42 -3.92 10.03
CA PHE A 196 13.99 -3.92 8.66
C PHE A 196 14.69 -5.24 8.30
N SER A 197 15.31 -5.93 9.26
CA SER A 197 15.97 -7.22 9.04
C SER A 197 15.03 -8.32 8.57
N ASN A 198 13.73 -8.22 8.88
CA ASN A 198 12.75 -9.19 8.39
C ASN A 198 12.56 -9.10 6.87
N LEU A 199 12.71 -7.91 6.29
CA LEU A 199 12.67 -7.72 4.84
C LEU A 199 13.85 -8.42 4.15
N ASP A 200 15.04 -8.27 4.73
CA ASP A 200 16.27 -8.93 4.23
C ASP A 200 16.11 -10.45 4.23
N GLN A 201 15.61 -11.02 5.33
CA GLN A 201 15.35 -12.45 5.45
C GLN A 201 14.34 -12.96 4.40
N VAL A 202 13.27 -12.22 4.14
CA VAL A 202 12.30 -12.57 3.09
C VAL A 202 12.95 -12.47 1.70
N HIS A 203 13.71 -11.41 1.44
CA HIS A 203 14.39 -11.21 0.17
C HIS A 203 15.43 -12.31 -0.12
N GLU A 204 16.19 -12.74 0.90
CA GLU A 204 17.15 -13.83 0.78
C GLU A 204 16.45 -15.20 0.60
N SER A 205 15.34 -15.44 1.30
CA SER A 205 14.60 -16.72 1.23
C SER A 205 13.81 -16.88 -0.07
N TYR A 206 13.32 -15.79 -0.64
CA TYR A 206 12.45 -15.76 -1.82
C TYR A 206 12.92 -14.68 -2.83
N PRO A 207 14.12 -14.84 -3.43
CA PRO A 207 14.74 -13.79 -4.26
C PRO A 207 14.01 -13.53 -5.59
N ASP A 208 13.11 -14.45 -6.00
CA ASP A 208 12.23 -14.29 -7.15
C ASP A 208 10.95 -13.50 -6.85
N LYS A 209 10.68 -13.18 -5.58
CA LYS A 209 9.53 -12.40 -5.15
C LYS A 209 9.93 -10.96 -4.82
N ASN A 210 9.05 -10.03 -5.16
CA ASN A 210 9.30 -8.62 -4.93
C ASN A 210 8.82 -8.21 -3.54
N LEU A 211 9.55 -7.33 -2.88
CA LEU A 211 9.12 -6.62 -1.69
C LEU A 211 8.60 -5.24 -2.09
N ILE A 212 7.43 -4.87 -1.60
CA ILE A 212 6.82 -3.57 -1.85
C ILE A 212 6.27 -2.96 -0.57
N PHE A 213 6.69 -1.72 -0.26
CA PHE A 213 6.04 -0.94 0.78
C PHE A 213 4.70 -0.43 0.26
N THR A 214 3.60 -0.92 0.82
CA THR A 214 2.25 -0.68 0.30
C THR A 214 1.51 0.41 1.04
N GLU A 215 1.89 0.73 2.27
CA GLU A 215 1.23 1.79 3.04
C GLU A 215 2.12 2.32 4.17
N GLY A 216 2.05 3.64 4.40
CA GLY A 216 2.52 4.30 5.60
C GLY A 216 2.04 5.74 5.67
N CYS A 217 1.73 6.19 6.88
CA CYS A 217 1.47 7.59 7.19
C CYS A 217 1.91 7.92 8.62
N ASN A 218 1.95 9.20 8.94
CA ASN A 218 2.06 9.62 10.35
C ASN A 218 0.64 9.80 10.91
N GLU A 219 0.37 9.05 11.96
CA GLU A 219 -0.92 8.95 12.62
C GLU A 219 -1.16 10.13 13.58
N LYS A 220 -2.36 10.24 14.14
CA LYS A 220 -2.72 11.24 15.18
C LYS A 220 -2.50 12.67 14.71
N PHE A 221 -3.22 13.05 13.66
CA PHE A 221 -3.14 14.38 13.09
C PHE A 221 -3.32 15.48 14.16
N ASP A 222 -2.49 16.50 14.06
CA ASP A 222 -2.51 17.71 14.86
C ASP A 222 -2.17 18.92 13.96
N SER A 223 -3.13 19.78 13.72
CA SER A 223 -2.98 20.94 12.83
C SER A 223 -1.93 21.96 13.27
N THR A 224 -1.49 21.91 14.53
CA THR A 224 -0.38 22.75 15.02
C THR A 224 0.99 22.21 14.66
N ARG A 225 1.06 20.97 14.09
CA ARG A 225 2.29 20.21 13.86
C ARG A 225 2.57 19.91 12.39
N TYR A 226 2.02 20.67 11.45
CA TYR A 226 2.32 20.49 10.02
C TYR A 226 3.83 20.47 9.71
N GLN A 227 4.61 21.30 10.41
CA GLN A 227 6.06 21.41 10.20
C GLN A 227 6.87 20.57 11.20
N TYR A 228 6.27 19.53 11.81
CA TYR A 228 6.96 18.69 12.76
C TYR A 228 7.97 17.77 12.06
N TRP A 229 9.24 18.12 12.20
CA TRP A 229 10.35 17.53 11.48
C TRP A 229 10.51 16.00 11.67
N PRO A 230 10.34 15.43 12.89
CA PRO A 230 10.43 13.99 13.10
C PRO A 230 9.49 13.15 12.24
N ASN A 231 8.33 13.69 11.84
CA ASN A 231 7.43 13.02 10.90
C ASN A 231 8.11 12.73 9.56
N ALA A 232 8.91 13.65 9.07
CA ALA A 232 9.65 13.49 7.82
C ALA A 232 10.89 12.58 7.97
N GLU A 233 11.58 12.66 9.12
CA GLU A 233 12.72 11.78 9.42
C GLU A 233 12.31 10.31 9.42
N ARG A 234 11.10 9.98 9.88
CA ARG A 234 10.52 8.63 9.80
C ARG A 234 10.49 8.13 8.36
N TYR A 235 10.06 8.97 7.40
CA TYR A 235 10.06 8.63 5.95
C TYR A 235 11.48 8.38 5.44
N GLY A 236 12.41 9.30 5.69
CA GLY A 236 13.79 9.17 5.23
C GLY A 236 14.45 7.91 5.75
N LYS A 237 14.33 7.63 7.06
CA LYS A 237 14.85 6.44 7.71
C LYS A 237 14.24 5.17 7.13
N SER A 238 12.90 5.12 7.00
CA SER A 238 12.21 3.93 6.49
C SER A 238 12.56 3.69 5.03
N MET A 239 12.45 4.68 4.15
CA MET A 239 12.73 4.51 2.71
C MET A 239 14.17 4.04 2.46
N ILE A 240 15.18 4.61 3.14
CA ILE A 240 16.59 4.19 2.97
C ILE A 240 16.75 2.73 3.38
N ASN A 241 16.24 2.34 4.55
CA ASN A 241 16.38 0.98 5.04
C ASN A 241 15.59 -0.03 4.20
N ASP A 242 14.33 0.27 3.88
CA ASP A 242 13.49 -0.59 3.04
C ASP A 242 14.14 -0.87 1.68
N PHE A 243 14.62 0.17 0.99
CA PHE A 243 15.31 0.00 -0.29
C PHE A 243 16.61 -0.79 -0.16
N ASN A 244 17.37 -0.59 0.92
CA ASN A 244 18.59 -1.35 1.15
C ASN A 244 18.33 -2.83 1.40
N GLN A 245 17.12 -3.21 1.85
CA GLN A 245 16.67 -4.59 2.06
C GLN A 245 15.88 -5.17 0.87
N GLY A 246 16.05 -4.61 -0.33
CA GLY A 246 15.51 -5.21 -1.56
C GLY A 246 14.10 -4.75 -1.96
N THR A 247 13.52 -3.75 -1.28
CA THR A 247 12.22 -3.18 -1.67
C THR A 247 12.29 -2.55 -3.06
N VAL A 248 11.34 -2.91 -3.93
CA VAL A 248 11.33 -2.47 -5.34
C VAL A 248 10.44 -1.25 -5.60
N ALA A 249 9.49 -0.98 -4.69
CA ALA A 249 8.62 0.18 -4.76
C ALA A 249 8.14 0.60 -3.37
N TRP A 250 7.74 1.86 -3.25
CA TRP A 250 7.30 2.45 -2.00
C TRP A 250 6.08 3.34 -2.25
N THR A 251 4.97 3.12 -1.52
CA THR A 251 3.70 3.84 -1.70
C THR A 251 3.26 4.42 -0.37
N ASP A 252 3.01 5.73 -0.32
CA ASP A 252 2.44 6.39 0.83
C ASP A 252 0.94 6.11 0.96
N TRP A 253 0.34 6.35 2.15
CA TRP A 253 -1.09 6.14 2.35
C TRP A 253 -1.89 7.23 1.64
N ASN A 254 -1.90 8.44 2.16
CA ASN A 254 -2.64 9.55 1.56
C ASN A 254 -1.68 10.60 1.01
N LEU A 255 -1.78 10.93 -0.27
CA LEU A 255 -0.99 11.99 -0.89
C LEU A 255 -1.47 13.38 -0.44
N LEU A 256 -2.79 13.54 -0.32
CA LEU A 256 -3.46 14.79 -0.01
C LEU A 256 -4.61 14.55 0.97
N LEU A 257 -4.62 15.31 2.06
CA LEU A 257 -5.72 15.36 3.02
C LEU A 257 -6.18 16.81 3.23
N ASP A 258 -7.33 17.02 3.85
CA ASP A 258 -7.81 18.34 4.21
C ASP A 258 -7.13 18.91 5.47
N GLU A 259 -7.55 20.10 5.90
CA GLU A 259 -7.04 20.77 7.09
C GLU A 259 -7.37 20.07 8.41
N THR A 260 -8.21 19.06 8.38
CA THR A 260 -8.56 18.23 9.54
C THR A 260 -7.76 16.93 9.63
N GLY A 261 -6.98 16.62 8.58
CA GLY A 261 -6.31 15.31 8.45
C GLY A 261 -7.23 14.21 7.93
N GLY A 262 -8.32 14.59 7.27
CA GLY A 262 -9.34 13.76 6.65
C GLY A 262 -9.60 14.11 5.17
N PRO A 263 -10.77 13.73 4.63
CA PRO A 263 -11.92 13.13 5.31
C PRO A 263 -11.68 11.71 5.80
N ASN A 264 -12.34 11.33 6.92
CA ASN A 264 -12.28 9.99 7.48
C ASN A 264 -13.56 9.71 8.28
N HIS A 265 -14.34 8.68 7.91
CA HIS A 265 -15.67 8.46 8.48
C HIS A 265 -15.67 7.83 9.88
N VAL A 266 -14.50 7.41 10.38
CA VAL A 266 -14.33 6.86 11.73
C VAL A 266 -13.39 7.70 12.59
N ASN A 267 -13.03 8.89 12.12
CA ASN A 267 -12.18 9.86 12.82
C ASN A 267 -10.74 9.36 13.10
N ASN A 268 -10.21 8.51 12.22
CA ASN A 268 -8.81 8.08 12.22
C ASN A 268 -7.96 9.07 11.41
N LEU A 269 -7.77 10.28 11.94
CA LEU A 269 -7.13 11.39 11.23
C LEU A 269 -5.61 11.24 11.18
N CYS A 270 -5.02 11.51 10.01
CA CYS A 270 -3.59 11.33 9.75
C CYS A 270 -2.96 12.57 9.10
N PHE A 271 -1.63 12.59 9.07
CA PHE A 271 -0.87 13.51 8.23
C PHE A 271 -0.72 12.96 6.82
N ALA A 272 -0.64 13.87 5.86
CA ALA A 272 -0.25 13.60 4.48
C ALA A 272 0.96 14.46 4.09
N PRO A 273 1.66 14.12 3.01
CA PRO A 273 2.68 14.99 2.44
C PRO A 273 2.17 16.40 2.09
N VAL A 274 0.91 16.48 1.65
CA VAL A 274 0.23 17.74 1.34
C VAL A 274 -1.12 17.80 2.05
N HIS A 275 -1.45 18.95 2.63
CA HIS A 275 -2.81 19.24 3.10
C HIS A 275 -3.41 20.41 2.30
N ALA A 276 -4.70 20.34 2.03
CA ALA A 276 -5.46 21.43 1.42
C ALA A 276 -6.39 22.06 2.47
N ASP A 277 -6.17 23.30 2.81
CA ASP A 277 -7.15 24.04 3.60
C ASP A 277 -8.35 24.38 2.71
N THR A 278 -9.44 23.63 2.88
CA THR A 278 -10.64 23.76 2.05
C THR A 278 -11.37 25.08 2.24
N ARG A 279 -11.08 25.82 3.33
CA ARG A 279 -11.66 27.14 3.64
C ARG A 279 -10.96 28.27 2.89
N THR A 280 -9.66 28.15 2.66
CA THR A 280 -8.82 29.17 2.03
C THR A 280 -8.35 28.81 0.63
N GLY A 281 -8.33 27.51 0.30
CA GLY A 281 -7.74 26.96 -0.94
C GLY A 281 -6.21 26.86 -0.89
N GLU A 282 -5.59 27.08 0.27
CA GLU A 282 -4.14 26.98 0.45
C GLU A 282 -3.68 25.52 0.48
N LEU A 283 -2.53 25.25 -0.16
CA LEU A 283 -1.84 23.96 -0.06
C LEU A 283 -0.70 24.06 0.95
N ILE A 284 -0.72 23.22 1.96
CA ILE A 284 0.27 23.14 3.02
C ILE A 284 1.17 21.94 2.75
N PHE A 285 2.43 22.21 2.39
CA PHE A 285 3.45 21.17 2.16
C PHE A 285 4.15 20.84 3.48
N THR A 286 4.03 19.59 3.92
CA THR A 286 4.71 19.11 5.13
C THR A 286 6.17 18.75 4.83
N PRO A 287 7.06 18.67 5.83
CA PRO A 287 8.43 18.18 5.60
C PRO A 287 8.50 16.79 4.93
N SER A 288 7.51 15.92 5.16
CA SER A 288 7.41 14.59 4.52
C SER A 288 7.38 14.68 2.99
N TYR A 289 6.70 15.69 2.42
CA TYR A 289 6.67 15.95 0.97
C TYR A 289 8.10 16.07 0.39
N TYR A 290 8.94 16.83 1.07
CA TYR A 290 10.32 17.05 0.63
C TYR A 290 11.19 15.80 0.81
N TYR A 291 11.01 15.06 1.92
CA TYR A 291 11.74 13.81 2.14
C TYR A 291 11.41 12.76 1.07
N ILE A 292 10.13 12.54 0.78
CA ILE A 292 9.70 11.67 -0.33
C ILE A 292 10.27 12.18 -1.66
N GLY A 293 10.28 13.51 -1.85
CA GLY A 293 10.82 14.17 -3.04
C GLY A 293 12.30 13.85 -3.31
N HIS A 294 13.13 13.64 -2.28
CA HIS A 294 14.53 13.23 -2.45
C HIS A 294 14.68 11.88 -3.15
N PHE A 295 13.68 11.01 -3.06
CA PHE A 295 13.64 9.74 -3.76
C PHE A 295 12.88 9.86 -5.09
N SER A 296 11.61 10.25 -5.03
CA SER A 296 10.70 10.18 -6.18
C SER A 296 11.07 11.08 -7.34
N LYS A 297 11.75 12.20 -7.08
CA LYS A 297 12.18 13.14 -8.12
C LYS A 297 13.38 12.63 -8.91
N PHE A 298 14.30 11.92 -8.28
CA PHE A 298 15.61 11.60 -8.84
C PHE A 298 15.76 10.13 -9.21
N ILE A 299 15.19 9.21 -8.42
CA ILE A 299 15.20 7.78 -8.71
C ILE A 299 14.05 7.51 -9.69
N ARG A 300 14.40 7.08 -10.88
CA ARG A 300 13.42 6.88 -11.97
C ARG A 300 12.93 5.43 -11.99
N PRO A 301 11.74 5.16 -12.56
CA PRO A 301 11.31 3.78 -12.79
C PRO A 301 12.40 2.94 -13.43
N ASN A 302 12.51 1.67 -13.03
CA ASN A 302 13.53 0.69 -13.42
C ASN A 302 14.97 1.01 -12.96
N ALA A 303 15.19 2.02 -12.13
CA ALA A 303 16.49 2.24 -11.52
C ALA A 303 16.93 1.00 -10.73
N LYS A 304 18.22 0.65 -10.83
CA LYS A 304 18.80 -0.48 -10.11
C LYS A 304 19.53 0.00 -8.87
N ARG A 305 19.22 -0.59 -7.72
CA ARG A 305 19.96 -0.29 -6.49
C ARG A 305 21.43 -0.69 -6.64
N VAL A 306 22.29 0.18 -6.16
CA VAL A 306 23.73 -0.04 -6.07
C VAL A 306 24.13 -0.09 -4.61
N SER A 307 25.00 -1.03 -4.24
CA SER A 307 25.50 -1.15 -2.87
C SER A 307 26.17 0.15 -2.42
N THR A 308 25.79 0.64 -1.25
CA THR A 308 26.31 1.87 -0.66
C THR A 308 26.52 1.66 0.83
N ALA A 309 27.70 2.03 1.32
CA ALA A 309 28.01 1.93 2.72
C ALA A 309 28.62 3.25 3.23
N PRO A 310 27.93 3.98 4.12
CA PRO A 310 28.52 5.16 4.76
C PRO A 310 29.61 4.73 5.76
N SER A 311 30.70 5.48 5.80
CA SER A 311 31.80 5.22 6.74
C SER A 311 31.51 5.63 8.19
N ARG A 312 30.33 6.18 8.46
CA ARG A 312 29.87 6.63 9.79
C ARG A 312 28.43 6.21 10.03
N SER A 313 28.15 5.63 11.19
CA SER A 313 26.80 5.24 11.62
C SER A 313 25.81 6.39 11.76
N ALA A 314 26.31 7.63 11.85
CA ALA A 314 25.49 8.84 11.87
C ALA A 314 24.84 9.18 10.51
N LEU A 315 25.25 8.50 9.45
CA LEU A 315 24.72 8.68 8.10
C LEU A 315 24.00 7.42 7.66
N LEU A 316 22.81 7.58 7.08
CA LEU A 316 22.13 6.55 6.27
C LEU A 316 22.27 6.92 4.80
N SER A 317 22.43 5.94 3.93
CA SER A 317 22.47 6.16 2.49
C SER A 317 21.90 4.99 1.69
N THR A 318 21.38 5.31 0.52
CA THR A 318 21.00 4.34 -0.51
C THR A 318 21.33 4.93 -1.88
N SER A 319 21.74 4.09 -2.84
CA SER A 319 22.14 4.55 -4.17
C SER A 319 21.45 3.74 -5.26
N PHE A 320 21.19 4.42 -6.37
CA PHE A 320 20.53 3.84 -7.54
C PHE A 320 21.20 4.30 -8.83
N LEU A 321 21.27 3.39 -9.79
CA LEU A 321 21.65 3.68 -11.18
C LEU A 321 20.40 3.72 -12.03
N ASN A 322 20.06 4.89 -12.57
CA ASN A 322 18.98 5.07 -13.52
C ASN A 322 19.32 4.46 -14.89
N GLU A 323 18.32 4.13 -15.71
CA GLU A 323 18.53 3.58 -17.06
C GLU A 323 19.34 4.49 -18.00
N ASN A 324 19.29 5.80 -17.77
CA ASN A 324 20.08 6.77 -18.51
C ASN A 324 21.54 6.90 -18.06
N GLY A 325 21.99 6.05 -17.15
CA GLY A 325 23.35 6.04 -16.60
C GLY A 325 23.61 7.04 -15.46
N THR A 326 22.62 7.83 -15.05
CA THR A 326 22.81 8.74 -13.90
C THR A 326 22.77 7.98 -12.59
N MET A 327 23.75 8.24 -11.72
CA MET A 327 23.79 7.73 -10.34
C MET A 327 23.05 8.71 -9.42
N VAL A 328 22.19 8.17 -8.57
CA VAL A 328 21.49 8.92 -7.52
C VAL A 328 21.86 8.32 -6.16
N THR A 329 22.37 9.15 -5.27
CA THR A 329 22.64 8.77 -3.87
C THR A 329 21.82 9.66 -2.95
N VAL A 330 20.94 9.05 -2.17
CA VAL A 330 20.21 9.73 -1.10
C VAL A 330 20.94 9.48 0.22
N VAL A 331 21.25 10.58 0.92
CA VAL A 331 21.98 10.53 2.19
C VAL A 331 21.17 11.26 3.25
N MET A 332 21.00 10.62 4.41
CA MET A 332 20.36 11.21 5.58
C MET A 332 21.36 11.34 6.73
N ASN A 333 21.49 12.55 7.26
CA ASN A 333 22.25 12.80 8.49
C ASN A 333 21.33 12.56 9.69
N MET A 334 21.63 11.56 10.49
CA MET A 334 20.87 11.17 11.69
C MET A 334 21.18 12.02 12.93
N THR A 335 22.00 13.06 12.78
CA THR A 335 22.42 13.93 13.89
C THR A 335 21.94 15.36 13.69
N ASN A 336 21.96 16.15 14.76
CA ASN A 336 21.66 17.58 14.72
C ASN A 336 22.91 18.45 14.45
N LYS A 337 24.01 17.85 13.99
CA LYS A 337 25.27 18.56 13.69
C LYS A 337 25.61 18.43 12.21
N PRO A 338 26.23 19.44 11.60
CA PRO A 338 26.75 19.33 10.23
C PRO A 338 27.77 18.19 10.12
N VAL A 339 27.62 17.39 9.06
CA VAL A 339 28.54 16.29 8.73
C VAL A 339 29.05 16.50 7.30
N THR A 340 30.38 16.51 7.13
CA THR A 340 30.98 16.53 5.80
C THR A 340 30.83 15.17 5.15
N TYR A 341 30.18 15.14 3.99
CA TYR A 341 29.98 13.96 3.17
C TYR A 341 30.85 14.01 1.91
N LYS A 342 31.53 12.91 1.60
CA LYS A 342 32.27 12.71 0.35
C LYS A 342 31.79 11.43 -0.31
N LEU A 343 31.44 11.49 -1.57
CA LEU A 343 31.08 10.35 -2.39
C LEU A 343 32.30 9.94 -3.24
N TYR A 344 32.63 8.66 -3.26
CA TYR A 344 33.76 8.09 -4.01
C TYR A 344 33.24 7.07 -5.02
#